data_c4593b8dc25503527a6638eb9945b1ce
#
_entry.id   c4593b8dc25503527a6638eb9945b1ce
#
_cell.length_a   1.000
_cell.length_b   1.000
_cell.length_c   1.000
_cell.angle_alpha   90.00
_cell.angle_beta   90.00
_cell.angle_gamma   90.00
#
_symmetry.space_group_name_H-M   'P 1'
#
loop_
_entity.id
_entity.type
_entity.pdbx_description
1 polymer ?
#
loop_
_entity_poly.entity_id
_entity_poly.type
_entity_poly.pdbx_seq_one_letter_code
_entity_poly.pdbx_strand_id
1 'polypeptide(L)'
;MKTNILTLFLALSFLSNAQTIPIIDSIFEQQLINLGHDVLHDGYVWIDSISSIDTLIITGHPFFEIDSLDGIEHFSNLQYLDCSNNNIDSLNLNQNTNLKHLNCSSNSIQTLIIDSLYALTVLDCSFNVLSGINLSGNPGITKLECFENDLVILDLSSNDYLGYLDCGENNITTLDLSTMDLNTLYCDNNALNNINLNNNTSLSWLLCYNNNLQAINLSDNINLETLNIGNVSSQQSNYSNNLSTLDISANCIISNLNCKNLPSLSCIEVCDITTANSWNAQNQDPQHYFSLDCNYTSVDDVSFINDVLISLKDIYGREVSENHEGLLFYIYKSGKVEKRIILDK
;
A
#
# COMPACT_ATOMS: atom_id res chain seq x y z
N MET A 1 -61.68 23.12 44.34
CA MET A 1 -60.94 21.84 44.26
C MET A 1 -61.20 21.12 42.94
N LYS A 2 -60.98 21.75 41.75
CA LYS A 2 -61.13 21.11 40.44
C LYS A 2 -60.04 21.51 39.42
N THR A 3 -58.94 22.11 39.84
CA THR A 3 -57.90 22.66 38.93
C THR A 3 -56.58 21.91 38.95
N ASN A 4 -56.37 20.90 39.79
CA ASN A 4 -55.07 20.20 39.94
C ASN A 4 -54.98 18.82 39.29
N ILE A 5 -56.04 18.33 38.59
CA ILE A 5 -56.00 17.02 37.94
C ILE A 5 -55.59 17.14 36.46
N LEU A 6 -55.76 18.31 35.84
CA LEU A 6 -55.47 18.49 34.41
C LEU A 6 -53.98 18.69 34.11
N THR A 7 -53.21 19.19 35.11
CA THR A 7 -51.76 19.37 34.97
C THR A 7 -50.96 18.05 35.12
N LEU A 8 -51.52 17.08 35.83
CA LEU A 8 -50.85 15.78 35.99
C LEU A 8 -51.02 14.87 34.74
N PHE A 9 -52.09 15.05 33.97
CA PHE A 9 -52.31 14.30 32.73
C PHE A 9 -51.49 14.83 31.55
N LEU A 10 -51.09 16.08 31.51
CA LEU A 10 -50.21 16.64 30.48
C LEU A 10 -48.74 16.29 30.71
N ALA A 11 -48.33 15.98 31.94
CA ALA A 11 -46.96 15.53 32.23
C ALA A 11 -46.72 14.03 31.89
N LEU A 12 -47.81 13.23 31.80
CA LEU A 12 -47.72 11.82 31.43
C LEU A 12 -47.76 11.57 29.92
N SER A 13 -48.07 12.57 29.09
CA SER A 13 -48.11 12.42 27.63
C SER A 13 -46.77 12.70 26.96
N PHE A 14 -45.72 13.03 27.71
CA PHE A 14 -44.34 13.15 27.23
C PHE A 14 -43.42 11.99 27.66
N LEU A 15 -43.96 10.92 28.20
CA LEU A 15 -43.31 9.63 28.19
C LEU A 15 -43.46 9.02 26.78
N SER A 16 -42.92 9.72 25.78
CA SER A 16 -42.62 9.08 24.51
C SER A 16 -41.73 7.87 24.82
N ASN A 17 -41.99 6.74 24.21
CA ASN A 17 -41.26 5.49 24.31
C ASN A 17 -39.75 5.72 24.19
N ALA A 18 -39.12 6.17 25.29
CA ALA A 18 -37.67 6.20 25.34
C ALA A 18 -37.20 4.74 25.32
N GLN A 19 -36.82 4.30 24.16
CA GLN A 19 -36.39 2.92 23.93
C GLN A 19 -34.93 2.83 24.34
N THR A 20 -34.62 1.90 25.25
CA THR A 20 -33.25 1.51 25.56
C THR A 20 -32.85 0.34 24.69
N ILE A 21 -31.58 0.26 24.33
CA ILE A 21 -30.95 -0.88 23.66
C ILE A 21 -29.91 -1.50 24.59
N PRO A 22 -29.74 -2.82 24.58
CA PRO A 22 -28.71 -3.45 25.36
C PRO A 22 -27.33 -3.17 24.76
N ILE A 23 -26.37 -2.88 25.63
CA ILE A 23 -24.94 -2.86 25.33
C ILE A 23 -24.33 -3.97 26.17
N ILE A 24 -23.92 -5.04 25.49
CA ILE A 24 -23.47 -6.27 26.19
C ILE A 24 -22.05 -6.11 26.74
N ASP A 25 -21.20 -5.41 25.99
CA ASP A 25 -19.81 -5.16 26.39
C ASP A 25 -19.75 -3.98 27.37
N SER A 26 -19.29 -4.28 28.61
CA SER A 26 -19.24 -3.30 29.69
C SER A 26 -18.19 -2.21 29.47
N ILE A 27 -17.15 -2.50 28.66
CA ILE A 27 -16.13 -1.51 28.31
C ILE A 27 -16.68 -0.57 27.25
N PHE A 28 -17.42 -1.11 26.26
CA PHE A 28 -18.10 -0.28 25.27
C PHE A 28 -19.10 0.67 25.94
N GLU A 29 -19.93 0.18 26.86
CA GLU A 29 -20.85 1.02 27.66
C GLU A 29 -20.08 2.09 28.44
N GLN A 30 -18.98 1.73 29.10
CA GLN A 30 -18.16 2.68 29.83
C GLN A 30 -17.58 3.78 28.92
N GLN A 31 -17.20 3.43 27.68
CA GLN A 31 -16.74 4.43 26.70
C GLN A 31 -17.89 5.38 26.31
N LEU A 32 -19.12 4.89 26.12
CA LEU A 32 -20.29 5.73 25.85
C LEU A 32 -20.56 6.68 27.01
N ILE A 33 -20.41 6.24 28.26
CA ILE A 33 -20.50 7.10 29.44
C ILE A 33 -19.41 8.17 29.45
N ASN A 34 -18.17 7.79 29.19
CA ASN A 34 -17.02 8.70 29.14
C ASN A 34 -17.19 9.79 28.06
N LEU A 35 -17.83 9.44 26.94
CA LEU A 35 -18.15 10.37 25.86
C LEU A 35 -19.41 11.20 26.13
N GLY A 36 -20.15 10.92 27.21
CA GLY A 36 -21.36 11.64 27.59
C GLY A 36 -22.61 11.20 26.80
N HIS A 37 -22.59 10.05 26.18
CA HIS A 37 -23.71 9.48 25.44
C HIS A 37 -24.59 8.57 26.31
N ASP A 38 -24.08 8.21 27.47
CA ASP A 38 -24.79 7.49 28.51
C ASP A 38 -24.46 8.06 29.88
N VAL A 39 -25.22 7.67 30.91
CA VAL A 39 -25.06 8.17 32.31
C VAL A 39 -25.01 7.06 33.35
N LEU A 40 -25.45 5.85 33.01
CA LEU A 40 -25.54 4.73 33.94
C LEU A 40 -24.84 3.52 33.35
N HIS A 41 -24.06 2.85 34.17
CA HIS A 41 -23.42 1.57 33.77
C HIS A 41 -24.38 0.42 34.16
N ASP A 42 -25.42 0.22 33.35
CA ASP A 42 -26.52 -0.73 33.63
C ASP A 42 -26.79 -1.72 32.50
N GLY A 43 -25.93 -1.74 31.47
CA GLY A 43 -26.04 -2.61 30.31
C GLY A 43 -27.00 -2.10 29.23
N TYR A 44 -27.43 -0.84 29.31
CA TYR A 44 -28.39 -0.25 28.38
C TYR A 44 -28.04 1.21 28.05
N VAL A 45 -28.31 1.62 26.83
CA VAL A 45 -28.22 3.03 26.40
C VAL A 45 -29.52 3.49 25.77
N TRP A 46 -29.85 4.79 25.96
CA TRP A 46 -31.03 5.38 25.32
C TRP A 46 -30.80 5.59 23.84
N ILE A 47 -31.72 5.12 22.97
CA ILE A 47 -31.64 5.26 21.51
C ILE A 47 -31.55 6.73 21.09
N ASP A 48 -32.28 7.61 21.79
CA ASP A 48 -32.28 9.07 21.52
C ASP A 48 -30.90 9.71 21.79
N SER A 49 -30.09 9.12 22.69
CA SER A 49 -28.75 9.60 23.00
C SER A 49 -27.72 9.26 21.92
N ILE A 50 -27.92 8.17 21.16
CA ILE A 50 -26.95 7.65 20.23
C ILE A 50 -27.36 7.83 18.76
N SER A 51 -28.65 7.94 18.46
CA SER A 51 -29.18 7.99 17.09
C SER A 51 -28.70 9.20 16.28
N SER A 52 -28.28 10.29 16.94
CA SER A 52 -27.78 11.51 16.30
C SER A 52 -26.25 11.55 16.16
N ILE A 53 -25.54 10.58 16.73
CA ILE A 53 -24.07 10.52 16.68
C ILE A 53 -23.62 10.24 15.25
N ASP A 54 -22.79 11.12 14.71
CA ASP A 54 -22.18 10.97 13.40
C ASP A 54 -20.71 10.52 13.47
N THR A 55 -20.07 10.69 14.62
CA THR A 55 -18.67 10.36 14.87
C THR A 55 -18.52 9.61 16.19
N LEU A 56 -17.97 8.41 16.15
CA LEU A 56 -17.69 7.61 17.34
C LEU A 56 -16.22 7.15 17.32
N ILE A 57 -15.47 7.56 18.35
CA ILE A 57 -14.07 7.19 18.55
C ILE A 57 -13.97 6.46 19.89
N ILE A 58 -13.74 5.15 19.80
CA ILE A 58 -13.71 4.23 20.93
C ILE A 58 -12.47 3.34 20.82
N THR A 59 -11.33 3.97 20.57
CA THR A 59 -10.04 3.27 20.47
C THR A 59 -9.66 2.59 21.78
N GLY A 60 -9.20 1.37 21.70
CA GLY A 60 -8.84 0.57 22.86
C GLY A 60 -7.64 1.12 23.63
N HIS A 61 -7.58 0.71 24.88
CA HIS A 61 -6.45 0.96 25.77
C HIS A 61 -5.93 -0.41 26.28
N PRO A 62 -4.62 -0.63 26.45
CA PRO A 62 -4.04 -1.93 26.79
C PRO A 62 -4.62 -2.67 28.02
N PHE A 63 -5.46 -2.03 28.81
CA PHE A 63 -6.11 -2.60 29.99
C PHE A 63 -7.65 -2.59 29.93
N PHE A 64 -8.23 -2.01 28.87
CA PHE A 64 -9.67 -1.81 28.71
C PHE A 64 -10.03 -1.95 27.24
N GLU A 65 -10.03 -3.18 26.74
CA GLU A 65 -10.32 -3.49 25.34
C GLU A 65 -11.77 -3.93 25.21
N ILE A 66 -12.43 -3.45 24.17
CA ILE A 66 -13.80 -3.82 23.81
C ILE A 66 -13.73 -5.16 23.08
N ASP A 67 -14.51 -6.14 23.53
CA ASP A 67 -14.63 -7.45 22.89
C ASP A 67 -15.77 -7.49 21.85
N SER A 68 -16.84 -6.67 22.05
CA SER A 68 -18.01 -6.62 21.16
C SER A 68 -18.56 -5.20 21.02
N LEU A 69 -19.01 -4.86 19.79
CA LEU A 69 -19.79 -3.66 19.51
C LEU A 69 -21.27 -3.95 19.30
N ASP A 70 -21.83 -4.99 19.93
CA ASP A 70 -23.26 -5.27 19.88
C ASP A 70 -24.03 -4.03 20.37
N GLY A 71 -25.03 -3.58 19.59
CA GLY A 71 -25.72 -2.30 19.79
C GLY A 71 -25.31 -1.20 18.81
N ILE A 72 -24.15 -1.34 18.12
CA ILE A 72 -23.67 -0.36 17.15
C ILE A 72 -24.64 -0.14 15.97
N GLU A 73 -25.45 -1.14 15.64
CA GLU A 73 -26.46 -1.08 14.58
C GLU A 73 -27.52 -0.01 14.80
N HIS A 74 -27.65 0.51 16.03
CA HIS A 74 -28.60 1.56 16.40
C HIS A 74 -28.03 2.99 16.25
N PHE A 75 -26.75 3.12 15.93
CA PHE A 75 -26.10 4.40 15.62
C PHE A 75 -26.40 4.81 14.19
N SER A 76 -27.65 5.16 13.92
CA SER A 76 -28.21 5.30 12.57
C SER A 76 -27.63 6.45 11.73
N ASN A 77 -27.01 7.47 12.37
CA ASN A 77 -26.37 8.58 11.67
C ASN A 77 -24.85 8.48 11.58
N LEU A 78 -24.26 7.37 12.04
CA LEU A 78 -22.83 7.19 12.12
C LEU A 78 -22.17 7.31 10.73
N GLN A 79 -21.22 8.24 10.59
CA GLN A 79 -20.44 8.50 9.39
C GLN A 79 -18.94 8.19 9.57
N TYR A 80 -18.45 8.27 10.80
CA TYR A 80 -17.08 7.98 11.18
C TYR A 80 -17.07 7.05 12.39
N LEU A 81 -16.42 5.90 12.25
CA LEU A 81 -16.17 4.96 13.34
C LEU A 81 -14.67 4.65 13.42
N ASP A 82 -14.10 4.87 14.59
CA ASP A 82 -12.79 4.37 14.96
C ASP A 82 -12.92 3.48 16.21
N CYS A 83 -12.82 2.19 15.99
CA CYS A 83 -12.82 1.15 17.04
C CYS A 83 -11.50 0.37 17.05
N SER A 84 -10.42 1.02 16.61
CA SER A 84 -9.09 0.41 16.54
C SER A 84 -8.51 0.09 17.92
N ASN A 85 -7.53 -0.81 17.93
CA ASN A 85 -6.80 -1.24 19.15
C ASN A 85 -7.72 -1.81 20.24
N ASN A 86 -8.65 -2.66 19.86
CA ASN A 86 -9.55 -3.40 20.76
C ASN A 86 -9.34 -4.91 20.58
N ASN A 87 -10.22 -5.73 21.12
CA ASN A 87 -10.19 -7.19 21.03
C ASN A 87 -11.42 -7.75 20.29
N ILE A 88 -11.98 -6.98 19.37
CA ILE A 88 -13.18 -7.35 18.61
C ILE A 88 -12.86 -8.52 17.70
N ASP A 89 -13.66 -9.60 17.76
CA ASP A 89 -13.47 -10.81 16.93
C ASP A 89 -14.38 -10.85 15.70
N SER A 90 -15.50 -10.11 15.75
CA SER A 90 -16.45 -10.01 14.65
C SER A 90 -17.13 -8.65 14.65
N LEU A 91 -17.36 -8.08 13.45
CA LEU A 91 -17.94 -6.75 13.33
C LEU A 91 -18.97 -6.73 12.19
N ASN A 92 -20.23 -6.44 12.53
CA ASN A 92 -21.31 -6.28 11.57
C ASN A 92 -21.83 -4.84 11.57
N LEU A 93 -21.61 -4.13 10.46
CA LEU A 93 -21.98 -2.72 10.29
C LEU A 93 -23.03 -2.50 9.21
N ASN A 94 -23.70 -3.56 8.74
CA ASN A 94 -24.68 -3.46 7.63
C ASN A 94 -25.86 -2.52 7.90
N GLN A 95 -26.14 -2.15 9.14
CA GLN A 95 -27.17 -1.18 9.50
C GLN A 95 -26.64 0.27 9.55
N ASN A 96 -25.33 0.48 9.60
CA ASN A 96 -24.70 1.80 9.67
C ASN A 96 -24.46 2.38 8.27
N THR A 97 -25.50 2.42 7.45
CA THR A 97 -25.44 2.70 6.01
C THR A 97 -24.92 4.10 5.63
N ASN A 98 -24.83 5.01 6.60
CA ASN A 98 -24.25 6.35 6.41
C ASN A 98 -22.72 6.40 6.61
N LEU A 99 -22.08 5.26 6.98
CA LEU A 99 -20.67 5.21 7.31
C LEU A 99 -19.81 5.49 6.08
N LYS A 100 -18.88 6.45 6.24
CA LYS A 100 -17.93 6.91 5.21
C LYS A 100 -16.49 6.52 5.54
N HIS A 101 -16.16 6.49 6.84
CA HIS A 101 -14.84 6.17 7.34
C HIS A 101 -14.95 5.11 8.41
N LEU A 102 -14.26 4.00 8.22
CA LEU A 102 -14.13 2.93 9.19
C LEU A 102 -12.66 2.66 9.46
N ASN A 103 -12.27 2.79 10.72
CA ASN A 103 -11.03 2.26 11.25
C ASN A 103 -11.36 1.19 12.29
N CYS A 104 -11.11 -0.07 11.94
CA CYS A 104 -11.22 -1.22 12.83
C CYS A 104 -9.88 -1.99 12.94
N SER A 105 -8.78 -1.29 12.70
CA SER A 105 -7.44 -1.86 12.72
C SER A 105 -7.02 -2.31 14.12
N SER A 106 -6.05 -3.22 14.18
CA SER A 106 -5.49 -3.72 15.46
C SER A 106 -6.58 -4.30 16.36
N ASN A 107 -7.26 -5.32 15.85
CA ASN A 107 -8.26 -6.12 16.55
C ASN A 107 -7.98 -7.62 16.31
N SER A 108 -8.93 -8.48 16.62
CA SER A 108 -8.89 -9.93 16.37
C SER A 108 -9.97 -10.35 15.35
N ILE A 109 -10.36 -9.44 14.43
CA ILE A 109 -11.51 -9.62 13.53
C ILE A 109 -11.24 -10.76 12.54
N GLN A 110 -12.10 -11.79 12.61
CA GLN A 110 -12.17 -12.89 11.66
C GLN A 110 -13.24 -12.66 10.60
N THR A 111 -14.31 -11.92 10.97
CA THR A 111 -15.46 -11.65 10.10
C THR A 111 -15.82 -10.17 10.16
N LEU A 112 -15.69 -9.49 9.02
CA LEU A 112 -16.08 -8.10 8.83
C LEU A 112 -17.24 -8.03 7.81
N ILE A 113 -18.42 -7.57 8.23
CA ILE A 113 -19.62 -7.48 7.40
C ILE A 113 -19.96 -6.01 7.15
N ILE A 114 -19.73 -5.58 5.91
CA ILE A 114 -19.85 -4.19 5.45
C ILE A 114 -20.58 -4.07 4.10
N ASP A 115 -21.27 -5.12 3.65
CA ASP A 115 -21.87 -5.22 2.31
C ASP A 115 -22.89 -4.11 1.98
N SER A 116 -23.46 -3.45 3.00
CA SER A 116 -24.46 -2.39 2.82
C SER A 116 -23.89 -0.97 2.95
N LEU A 117 -22.57 -0.82 3.11
CA LEU A 117 -21.93 0.48 3.33
C LEU A 117 -21.58 1.17 2.00
N TYR A 118 -22.57 1.49 1.19
CA TYR A 118 -22.39 2.11 -0.13
C TYR A 118 -21.71 3.49 -0.09
N ALA A 119 -21.74 4.16 1.07
CA ALA A 119 -21.12 5.47 1.28
C ALA A 119 -19.67 5.40 1.75
N LEU A 120 -19.14 4.18 2.00
CA LEU A 120 -17.80 3.99 2.54
C LEU A 120 -16.74 4.43 1.52
N THR A 121 -15.84 5.31 1.96
CA THR A 121 -14.75 5.86 1.15
C THR A 121 -13.37 5.53 1.68
N VAL A 122 -13.25 5.32 2.99
CA VAL A 122 -11.99 4.95 3.65
C VAL A 122 -12.23 3.76 4.56
N LEU A 123 -11.44 2.72 4.37
CA LEU A 123 -11.44 1.52 5.21
C LEU A 123 -10.02 1.22 5.66
N ASP A 124 -9.83 1.15 6.98
CA ASP A 124 -8.65 0.54 7.60
C ASP A 124 -9.10 -0.64 8.45
N CYS A 125 -8.75 -1.85 7.99
CA CYS A 125 -8.94 -3.11 8.70
C CYS A 125 -7.61 -3.85 8.90
N SER A 126 -6.50 -3.13 8.92
CA SER A 126 -5.16 -3.66 9.10
C SER A 126 -4.99 -4.32 10.48
N PHE A 127 -3.98 -5.18 10.61
CA PHE A 127 -3.68 -5.86 11.89
C PHE A 127 -4.89 -6.59 12.46
N ASN A 128 -5.44 -7.52 11.67
CA ASN A 128 -6.53 -8.41 12.05
C ASN A 128 -6.21 -9.86 11.62
N VAL A 129 -7.17 -10.75 11.64
CA VAL A 129 -7.04 -12.15 11.20
C VAL A 129 -8.06 -12.49 10.11
N LEU A 130 -8.32 -11.53 9.21
CA LEU A 130 -9.24 -11.68 8.10
C LEU A 130 -8.68 -12.66 7.06
N SER A 131 -9.39 -13.76 6.79
CA SER A 131 -9.06 -14.67 5.68
C SER A 131 -9.70 -14.28 4.35
N GLY A 132 -10.61 -13.31 4.36
CA GLY A 132 -11.28 -12.72 3.21
C GLY A 132 -12.09 -11.50 3.60
N ILE A 133 -12.36 -10.63 2.63
CA ILE A 133 -13.19 -9.43 2.77
C ILE A 133 -14.04 -9.26 1.50
N ASN A 134 -15.33 -8.96 1.67
CA ASN A 134 -16.22 -8.65 0.56
C ASN A 134 -16.35 -7.13 0.42
N LEU A 135 -15.85 -6.58 -0.68
CA LEU A 135 -15.87 -5.14 -1.00
C LEU A 135 -16.84 -4.79 -2.11
N SER A 136 -17.63 -5.76 -2.62
CA SER A 136 -18.56 -5.55 -3.73
C SER A 136 -19.68 -4.54 -3.41
N GLY A 137 -20.03 -4.38 -2.14
CA GLY A 137 -20.99 -3.39 -1.65
C GLY A 137 -20.40 -2.00 -1.38
N ASN A 138 -19.12 -1.78 -1.65
CA ASN A 138 -18.40 -0.55 -1.27
C ASN A 138 -17.72 0.13 -2.48
N PRO A 139 -18.45 0.45 -3.56
CA PRO A 139 -17.83 0.94 -4.79
C PRO A 139 -17.16 2.31 -4.65
N GLY A 140 -17.48 3.06 -3.59
CA GLY A 140 -16.95 4.39 -3.32
C GLY A 140 -15.59 4.40 -2.61
N ILE A 141 -14.99 3.24 -2.28
CA ILE A 141 -13.70 3.19 -1.58
C ILE A 141 -12.61 3.82 -2.44
N THR A 142 -11.93 4.81 -1.86
CA THR A 142 -10.76 5.49 -2.45
C THR A 142 -9.47 5.15 -1.72
N LYS A 143 -9.56 4.73 -0.45
CA LYS A 143 -8.43 4.29 0.38
C LYS A 143 -8.78 2.99 1.09
N LEU A 144 -7.95 1.95 0.88
CA LEU A 144 -8.04 0.66 1.56
C LEU A 144 -6.72 0.33 2.23
N GLU A 145 -6.78 0.06 3.52
CA GLU A 145 -5.70 -0.50 4.33
C GLU A 145 -6.17 -1.84 4.90
N CYS A 146 -5.56 -2.93 4.48
CA CYS A 146 -5.81 -4.30 4.96
C CYS A 146 -4.49 -5.05 5.23
N PHE A 147 -3.45 -4.28 5.56
CA PHE A 147 -2.12 -4.74 5.91
C PHE A 147 -2.17 -5.69 7.11
N GLU A 148 -1.27 -6.69 7.13
CA GLU A 148 -1.15 -7.68 8.22
C GLU A 148 -2.49 -8.36 8.54
N ASN A 149 -2.91 -9.26 7.62
CA ASN A 149 -4.07 -10.14 7.71
C ASN A 149 -3.74 -11.52 7.11
N ASP A 150 -4.72 -12.41 6.98
CA ASP A 150 -4.57 -13.75 6.39
C ASP A 150 -5.18 -13.86 4.98
N LEU A 151 -5.29 -12.74 4.23
CA LEU A 151 -5.94 -12.69 2.93
C LEU A 151 -5.18 -13.52 1.89
N VAL A 152 -5.87 -14.43 1.22
CA VAL A 152 -5.33 -15.21 0.08
C VAL A 152 -5.79 -14.63 -1.25
N ILE A 153 -6.98 -14.04 -1.27
CA ILE A 153 -7.62 -13.38 -2.41
C ILE A 153 -8.12 -12.01 -1.94
N LEU A 154 -7.90 -10.99 -2.76
CA LEU A 154 -8.47 -9.66 -2.60
C LEU A 154 -9.16 -9.29 -3.93
N ASP A 155 -10.50 -9.33 -3.94
CA ASP A 155 -11.31 -8.94 -5.10
C ASP A 155 -11.64 -7.46 -5.04
N LEU A 156 -11.08 -6.69 -5.98
CA LEU A 156 -11.24 -5.25 -6.13
C LEU A 156 -12.07 -4.88 -7.37
N SER A 157 -12.72 -5.83 -8.01
CA SER A 157 -13.44 -5.66 -9.28
C SER A 157 -14.59 -4.63 -9.24
N SER A 158 -15.01 -4.22 -8.04
CA SER A 158 -16.06 -3.21 -7.82
C SER A 158 -15.53 -1.86 -7.32
N ASN A 159 -14.19 -1.69 -7.20
CA ASN A 159 -13.57 -0.55 -6.49
C ASN A 159 -12.74 0.33 -7.43
N ASP A 160 -13.32 0.75 -8.56
CA ASP A 160 -12.63 1.49 -9.63
C ASP A 160 -12.07 2.85 -9.20
N TYR A 161 -12.53 3.40 -8.08
CA TYR A 161 -12.07 4.69 -7.53
C TYR A 161 -10.90 4.57 -6.55
N LEU A 162 -10.39 3.34 -6.34
CA LEU A 162 -9.30 3.12 -5.40
C LEU A 162 -8.02 3.81 -5.90
N GLY A 163 -7.51 4.76 -5.09
CA GLY A 163 -6.25 5.49 -5.36
C GLY A 163 -5.12 5.09 -4.42
N TYR A 164 -5.44 4.57 -3.25
CA TYR A 164 -4.48 4.09 -2.26
C TYR A 164 -4.83 2.68 -1.82
N LEU A 165 -3.89 1.75 -1.99
CA LEU A 165 -4.01 0.36 -1.52
C LEU A 165 -2.80 -0.03 -0.69
N ASP A 166 -3.04 -0.45 0.55
CA ASP A 166 -2.08 -1.18 1.37
C ASP A 166 -2.64 -2.56 1.70
N CYS A 167 -2.09 -3.58 1.06
CA CYS A 167 -2.41 -4.99 1.28
C CYS A 167 -1.15 -5.83 1.60
N GLY A 168 -0.10 -5.18 2.09
CA GLY A 168 1.12 -5.85 2.51
C GLY A 168 0.89 -6.86 3.65
N GLU A 169 1.90 -7.72 3.92
CA GLU A 169 1.87 -8.73 4.99
C GLU A 169 0.58 -9.59 4.95
N ASN A 170 0.31 -10.22 3.79
CA ASN A 170 -0.80 -11.13 3.56
C ASN A 170 -0.33 -12.39 2.83
N ASN A 171 -1.25 -13.23 2.35
CA ASN A 171 -0.96 -14.44 1.57
C ASN A 171 -1.47 -14.34 0.12
N ILE A 172 -1.58 -13.11 -0.43
CA ILE A 172 -2.20 -12.84 -1.74
C ILE A 172 -1.32 -13.42 -2.85
N THR A 173 -1.92 -14.24 -3.72
CA THR A 173 -1.22 -14.89 -4.84
C THR A 173 -1.41 -14.17 -6.17
N THR A 174 -2.51 -13.45 -6.32
CA THR A 174 -2.87 -12.68 -7.52
C THR A 174 -3.59 -11.40 -7.11
N LEU A 175 -3.32 -10.31 -7.84
CA LEU A 175 -3.93 -9.01 -7.61
C LEU A 175 -4.28 -8.39 -8.96
N ASP A 176 -5.57 -8.18 -9.23
CA ASP A 176 -6.06 -7.52 -10.44
C ASP A 176 -6.28 -6.03 -10.15
N LEU A 177 -5.49 -5.18 -10.79
CA LEU A 177 -5.49 -3.73 -10.67
C LEU A 177 -5.91 -3.04 -11.98
N SER A 178 -6.53 -3.79 -12.89
CA SER A 178 -6.81 -3.33 -14.26
C SER A 178 -7.91 -2.29 -14.39
N THR A 179 -8.77 -2.14 -13.38
CA THR A 179 -9.93 -1.23 -13.42
C THR A 179 -9.67 0.11 -12.73
N MET A 180 -8.57 0.28 -12.01
CA MET A 180 -8.25 1.46 -11.20
C MET A 180 -6.94 2.13 -11.63
N ASP A 181 -6.72 3.38 -11.20
CA ASP A 181 -5.47 4.12 -11.37
C ASP A 181 -4.91 4.52 -10.00
N LEU A 182 -4.13 3.63 -9.41
CA LEU A 182 -3.53 3.82 -8.10
C LEU A 182 -2.45 4.90 -8.12
N ASN A 183 -2.43 5.74 -7.08
CA ASN A 183 -1.31 6.61 -6.75
C ASN A 183 -0.28 5.92 -5.85
N THR A 184 -0.76 5.07 -4.93
CA THR A 184 0.06 4.38 -3.94
C THR A 184 -0.34 2.92 -3.86
N LEU A 185 0.66 2.03 -3.96
CA LEU A 185 0.48 0.59 -3.81
C LEU A 185 1.55 0.02 -2.88
N TYR A 186 1.10 -0.56 -1.76
CA TYR A 186 1.90 -1.41 -0.88
C TYR A 186 1.31 -2.82 -0.93
N CYS A 187 2.07 -3.75 -1.51
CA CYS A 187 1.69 -5.15 -1.66
C CYS A 187 2.85 -6.08 -1.31
N ASP A 188 3.77 -5.59 -0.50
CA ASP A 188 4.94 -6.32 -0.03
C ASP A 188 4.56 -7.51 0.87
N ASN A 189 5.51 -8.44 1.06
CA ASN A 189 5.32 -9.62 1.92
C ASN A 189 4.03 -10.39 1.55
N ASN A 190 3.91 -10.75 0.28
CA ASN A 190 2.81 -11.56 -0.26
C ASN A 190 3.36 -12.70 -1.15
N ALA A 191 2.49 -13.48 -1.78
CA ALA A 191 2.86 -14.59 -2.66
C ALA A 191 2.72 -14.26 -4.15
N LEU A 192 2.80 -12.98 -4.54
CA LEU A 192 2.57 -12.52 -5.92
C LEU A 192 3.67 -13.05 -6.85
N ASN A 193 3.28 -13.75 -7.92
CA ASN A 193 4.21 -14.22 -8.97
C ASN A 193 4.37 -13.20 -10.10
N ASN A 194 3.38 -12.34 -10.28
CA ASN A 194 3.37 -11.23 -11.24
C ASN A 194 2.46 -10.12 -10.72
N ILE A 195 2.63 -8.93 -11.28
CA ILE A 195 1.76 -7.78 -11.05
C ILE A 195 1.66 -6.99 -12.35
N ASN A 196 0.43 -6.63 -12.76
CA ASN A 196 0.18 -5.81 -13.93
C ASN A 196 -0.19 -4.38 -13.50
N LEU A 197 0.66 -3.42 -13.84
CA LEU A 197 0.55 -2.01 -13.46
C LEU A 197 0.24 -1.08 -14.65
N ASN A 198 -0.06 -1.63 -15.83
CA ASN A 198 -0.19 -0.83 -17.07
C ASN A 198 -1.24 0.30 -16.98
N ASN A 199 -2.34 0.10 -16.21
CA ASN A 199 -3.38 1.10 -16.05
C ASN A 199 -3.15 2.05 -14.88
N ASN A 200 -2.13 1.81 -14.05
CA ASN A 200 -1.83 2.60 -12.86
C ASN A 200 -0.82 3.71 -13.19
N THR A 201 -1.17 4.58 -14.13
CA THR A 201 -0.26 5.61 -14.68
C THR A 201 0.03 6.75 -13.70
N SER A 202 -0.81 6.91 -12.67
CA SER A 202 -0.63 7.86 -11.57
C SER A 202 0.28 7.33 -10.45
N LEU A 203 0.78 6.08 -10.56
CA LEU A 203 1.53 5.43 -9.49
C LEU A 203 2.82 6.18 -9.18
N SER A 204 2.94 6.66 -7.94
CA SER A 204 4.11 7.37 -7.42
C SER A 204 4.88 6.58 -6.35
N TRP A 205 4.20 5.70 -5.63
CA TRP A 205 4.78 4.87 -4.57
C TRP A 205 4.45 3.40 -4.78
N LEU A 206 5.49 2.57 -4.94
CA LEU A 206 5.36 1.12 -5.07
C LEU A 206 6.28 0.39 -4.10
N LEU A 207 5.68 -0.35 -3.18
CA LEU A 207 6.36 -1.32 -2.33
C LEU A 207 5.85 -2.71 -2.68
N CYS A 208 6.71 -3.55 -3.25
CA CYS A 208 6.37 -4.93 -3.65
C CYS A 208 7.52 -5.91 -3.32
N TYR A 209 8.34 -5.57 -2.31
CA TYR A 209 9.41 -6.44 -1.83
C TYR A 209 8.88 -7.75 -1.21
N ASN A 210 9.72 -8.76 -1.08
CA ASN A 210 9.36 -10.06 -0.49
C ASN A 210 8.09 -10.66 -1.13
N ASN A 211 8.08 -10.80 -2.44
CA ASN A 211 7.09 -11.55 -3.23
C ASN A 211 7.79 -12.66 -4.02
N ASN A 212 7.15 -13.23 -5.03
CA ASN A 212 7.73 -14.24 -5.94
C ASN A 212 7.98 -13.68 -7.36
N LEU A 213 8.13 -12.36 -7.50
CA LEU A 213 8.25 -11.70 -8.79
C LEU A 213 9.53 -12.11 -9.51
N GLN A 214 9.41 -12.52 -10.78
CA GLN A 214 10.53 -12.83 -11.69
C GLN A 214 10.82 -11.68 -12.64
N ALA A 215 9.83 -10.82 -12.88
CA ALA A 215 9.92 -9.62 -13.70
C ALA A 215 8.84 -8.62 -13.28
N ILE A 216 9.03 -7.36 -13.63
CA ILE A 216 8.03 -6.29 -13.49
C ILE A 216 8.14 -5.36 -14.70
N ASN A 217 6.98 -4.89 -15.20
CA ASN A 217 6.93 -3.86 -16.23
C ASN A 217 6.47 -2.54 -15.59
N LEU A 218 7.30 -1.51 -15.69
CA LEU A 218 7.07 -0.17 -15.13
C LEU A 218 7.03 0.91 -16.21
N SER A 219 6.99 0.54 -17.50
CA SER A 219 7.09 1.49 -18.62
C SER A 219 5.99 2.56 -18.64
N ASP A 220 4.80 2.24 -18.13
CA ASP A 220 3.66 3.17 -18.10
C ASP A 220 3.59 3.99 -16.79
N ASN A 221 4.38 3.63 -15.78
CA ASN A 221 4.36 4.26 -14.45
C ASN A 221 5.38 5.40 -14.36
N ILE A 222 5.32 6.35 -15.29
CA ILE A 222 6.32 7.42 -15.44
C ILE A 222 6.37 8.41 -14.27
N ASN A 223 5.35 8.39 -13.40
CA ASN A 223 5.24 9.21 -12.19
C ASN A 223 5.82 8.54 -10.95
N LEU A 224 6.51 7.40 -11.10
CA LEU A 224 7.04 6.65 -9.97
C LEU A 224 8.23 7.38 -9.34
N GLU A 225 8.08 7.74 -8.06
CA GLU A 225 9.09 8.43 -7.24
C GLU A 225 9.81 7.48 -6.28
N THR A 226 9.09 6.49 -5.76
CA THR A 226 9.60 5.49 -4.82
C THR A 226 9.31 4.08 -5.31
N LEU A 227 10.38 3.29 -5.45
CA LEU A 227 10.30 1.86 -5.78
C LEU A 227 11.07 1.04 -4.73
N ASN A 228 10.37 0.14 -4.04
CA ASN A 228 10.98 -0.90 -3.24
C ASN A 228 10.56 -2.28 -3.75
N ILE A 229 11.49 -2.95 -4.42
CA ILE A 229 11.29 -4.26 -5.05
C ILE A 229 12.30 -5.31 -4.55
N GLY A 230 13.23 -4.88 -3.70
CA GLY A 230 14.24 -5.74 -3.09
C GLY A 230 13.64 -6.77 -2.15
N ASN A 231 14.48 -7.50 -1.47
CA ASN A 231 14.03 -8.40 -0.42
C ASN A 231 14.58 -7.92 0.93
N VAL A 232 13.73 -7.91 1.92
CA VAL A 232 14.10 -7.61 3.31
C VAL A 232 14.23 -8.94 4.03
N SER A 233 15.32 -9.12 4.78
CA SER A 233 15.45 -10.29 5.66
C SER A 233 14.52 -10.11 6.85
N SER A 234 13.24 -10.38 6.68
CA SER A 234 12.30 -10.51 7.78
C SER A 234 12.19 -11.99 8.17
N GLN A 235 12.09 -12.29 9.45
CA GLN A 235 11.86 -13.66 9.91
C GLN A 235 10.44 -14.18 9.55
N GLN A 236 9.60 -13.32 8.98
CA GLN A 236 8.19 -13.57 8.68
C GLN A 236 7.91 -13.87 7.20
N SER A 237 8.76 -13.43 6.27
CA SER A 237 8.50 -13.68 4.84
C SER A 237 9.15 -14.97 4.36
N ASN A 238 8.33 -15.87 3.80
CA ASN A 238 8.79 -17.06 3.07
C ASN A 238 8.99 -16.76 1.57
N TYR A 239 8.76 -15.54 1.11
CA TYR A 239 8.76 -15.14 -0.29
C TYR A 239 9.94 -14.23 -0.59
N SER A 240 10.43 -14.31 -1.81
CA SER A 240 11.59 -13.55 -2.25
C SER A 240 11.51 -13.28 -3.74
N ASN A 241 11.50 -12.01 -4.11
CA ASN A 241 11.62 -11.61 -5.50
C ASN A 241 12.94 -12.13 -6.09
N ASN A 242 12.91 -12.57 -7.34
CA ASN A 242 14.08 -13.10 -8.03
C ASN A 242 14.17 -12.52 -9.46
N LEU A 243 14.28 -11.19 -9.54
CA LEU A 243 14.43 -10.49 -10.79
C LEU A 243 15.83 -10.73 -11.36
N SER A 244 15.91 -11.01 -12.65
CA SER A 244 17.17 -11.05 -13.41
C SER A 244 17.45 -9.74 -14.17
N THR A 245 16.40 -8.95 -14.44
CA THR A 245 16.45 -7.66 -15.11
C THR A 245 15.53 -6.67 -14.43
N LEU A 246 15.91 -5.40 -14.45
CA LEU A 246 15.06 -4.29 -14.00
C LEU A 246 15.25 -3.13 -14.97
N ASP A 247 14.20 -2.78 -15.70
CA ASP A 247 14.16 -1.63 -16.59
C ASP A 247 13.30 -0.53 -15.95
N ILE A 248 13.93 0.57 -15.58
CA ILE A 248 13.33 1.80 -15.06
C ILE A 248 13.74 3.02 -15.91
N SER A 249 14.07 2.79 -17.19
CA SER A 249 14.47 3.84 -18.11
C SER A 249 13.35 4.84 -18.42
N ALA A 250 12.09 4.45 -18.26
CA ALA A 250 10.94 5.33 -18.36
C ALA A 250 10.66 6.15 -17.08
N ASN A 251 11.25 5.76 -15.93
CA ASN A 251 10.89 6.25 -14.59
C ASN A 251 11.92 7.27 -14.09
N CYS A 252 12.12 8.36 -14.85
CA CYS A 252 13.21 9.31 -14.63
C CYS A 252 13.13 10.14 -13.34
N ILE A 253 12.01 10.11 -12.65
CA ILE A 253 11.80 10.87 -11.41
C ILE A 253 11.97 10.02 -10.14
N ILE A 254 12.32 8.73 -10.27
CA ILE A 254 12.64 7.91 -9.09
C ILE A 254 13.75 8.59 -8.29
N SER A 255 13.42 8.88 -7.03
CA SER A 255 14.35 9.46 -6.05
C SER A 255 14.74 8.46 -4.97
N ASN A 256 13.93 7.43 -4.75
CA ASN A 256 14.16 6.39 -3.76
C ASN A 256 13.99 5.00 -4.38
N LEU A 257 15.11 4.33 -4.63
CA LEU A 257 15.17 2.97 -5.12
C LEU A 257 15.72 2.03 -4.05
N ASN A 258 14.99 0.95 -3.75
CA ASN A 258 15.50 -0.19 -3.01
C ASN A 258 15.31 -1.47 -3.83
N CYS A 259 16.43 -2.05 -4.25
CA CYS A 259 16.51 -3.31 -4.98
C CYS A 259 17.50 -4.30 -4.33
N LYS A 260 17.69 -4.22 -3.00
CA LYS A 260 18.61 -5.04 -2.23
C LYS A 260 18.17 -6.50 -2.14
N ASN A 261 19.14 -7.40 -1.98
CA ASN A 261 18.93 -8.85 -1.85
C ASN A 261 18.24 -9.46 -3.08
N LEU A 262 18.65 -9.03 -4.27
CA LEU A 262 18.25 -9.58 -5.58
C LEU A 262 19.49 -10.20 -6.27
N PRO A 263 19.92 -11.39 -5.87
CA PRO A 263 21.21 -11.97 -6.29
C PRO A 263 21.30 -12.25 -7.79
N SER A 264 20.16 -12.42 -8.47
CA SER A 264 20.10 -12.65 -9.92
C SER A 264 20.11 -11.35 -10.74
N LEU A 265 19.87 -10.20 -10.11
CA LEU A 265 19.88 -8.89 -10.75
C LEU A 265 21.31 -8.36 -10.81
N SER A 266 21.76 -7.94 -11.99
CA SER A 266 23.06 -7.31 -12.17
C SER A 266 22.95 -5.94 -12.82
N CYS A 267 22.29 -5.85 -13.97
CA CYS A 267 22.08 -4.61 -14.70
C CYS A 267 20.72 -3.99 -14.37
N ILE A 268 20.70 -2.71 -14.06
CA ILE A 268 19.49 -1.90 -13.88
C ILE A 268 19.50 -0.84 -14.98
N GLU A 269 18.52 -0.92 -15.89
CA GLU A 269 18.39 0.05 -16.97
C GLU A 269 17.72 1.32 -16.46
N VAL A 270 18.36 2.47 -16.69
CA VAL A 270 17.97 3.77 -16.14
C VAL A 270 17.92 4.84 -17.22
N CYS A 271 17.17 5.92 -17.01
CA CYS A 271 17.14 7.04 -17.94
C CYS A 271 18.36 7.97 -17.82
N ASP A 272 18.98 8.05 -16.64
CA ASP A 272 20.17 8.88 -16.38
C ASP A 272 21.07 8.22 -15.32
N ILE A 273 22.29 7.89 -15.71
CA ILE A 273 23.29 7.27 -14.84
C ILE A 273 23.74 8.21 -13.73
N THR A 274 23.78 9.52 -13.98
CA THR A 274 24.21 10.50 -12.99
C THR A 274 23.26 10.52 -11.80
N THR A 275 21.96 10.56 -12.09
CA THR A 275 20.91 10.48 -11.06
C THR A 275 20.96 9.13 -10.34
N ALA A 276 21.08 8.02 -11.09
CA ALA A 276 21.13 6.67 -10.52
C ALA A 276 22.31 6.50 -9.55
N ASN A 277 23.48 7.01 -9.87
CA ASN A 277 24.66 6.96 -8.99
C ASN A 277 24.51 7.80 -7.71
N SER A 278 23.51 8.67 -7.61
CA SER A 278 23.22 9.43 -6.40
C SER A 278 22.36 8.67 -5.39
N TRP A 279 21.73 7.55 -5.82
CA TRP A 279 20.88 6.74 -4.94
C TRP A 279 21.68 6.05 -3.84
N ASN A 280 21.01 5.75 -2.72
CA ASN A 280 21.67 5.16 -1.56
C ASN A 280 22.24 3.77 -1.88
N ALA A 281 23.55 3.63 -1.87
CA ALA A 281 24.25 2.36 -2.12
C ALA A 281 23.89 1.25 -1.11
N GLN A 282 23.36 1.58 0.07
CA GLN A 282 22.90 0.58 1.05
C GLN A 282 21.64 -0.16 0.62
N ASN A 283 20.90 0.39 -0.33
CA ASN A 283 19.66 -0.17 -0.88
C ASN A 283 19.91 -1.01 -2.16
N GLN A 284 21.17 -1.34 -2.44
CA GLN A 284 21.60 -2.08 -3.62
C GLN A 284 22.58 -3.18 -3.22
N ASP A 285 22.69 -4.21 -4.05
CA ASP A 285 23.69 -5.26 -3.88
C ASP A 285 25.00 -4.88 -4.62
N PRO A 286 26.17 -5.40 -4.17
CA PRO A 286 27.45 -5.03 -4.75
C PRO A 286 27.60 -5.38 -6.25
N GLN A 287 26.81 -6.34 -6.78
CA GLN A 287 26.85 -6.73 -8.19
C GLN A 287 25.99 -5.83 -9.07
N HIS A 288 25.13 -4.94 -8.50
CA HIS A 288 24.29 -4.05 -9.28
C HIS A 288 25.13 -2.96 -9.94
N TYR A 289 24.81 -2.69 -11.20
CA TYR A 289 25.32 -1.53 -11.92
C TYR A 289 24.19 -0.91 -12.77
N PHE A 290 24.32 0.40 -13.03
CA PHE A 290 23.36 1.13 -13.84
C PHE A 290 23.84 1.27 -15.27
N SER A 291 22.95 1.09 -16.25
CA SER A 291 23.22 1.27 -17.69
C SER A 291 22.04 1.99 -18.36
N LEU A 292 22.31 2.63 -19.49
CA LEU A 292 21.26 3.16 -20.37
C LEU A 292 20.68 2.08 -21.29
N ASP A 293 21.33 0.90 -21.37
CA ASP A 293 20.90 -0.26 -22.13
C ASP A 293 21.52 -1.52 -21.53
N CYS A 294 20.69 -2.35 -20.91
CA CYS A 294 21.10 -3.62 -20.33
C CYS A 294 21.15 -4.78 -21.32
N ASN A 295 20.72 -4.59 -22.55
CA ASN A 295 20.75 -5.61 -23.60
C ASN A 295 22.13 -5.74 -24.26
N TYR A 296 23.02 -4.77 -24.02
CA TYR A 296 24.40 -4.85 -24.46
C TYR A 296 25.17 -5.86 -23.59
N THR A 297 25.29 -7.08 -24.09
CA THR A 297 26.08 -8.17 -23.46
C THR A 297 27.60 -8.01 -23.66
N SER A 298 28.10 -6.83 -23.95
CA SER A 298 29.54 -6.59 -23.93
C SER A 298 29.98 -6.18 -22.52
N VAL A 299 30.87 -6.97 -21.95
CA VAL A 299 31.57 -6.70 -20.66
C VAL A 299 32.30 -5.34 -20.68
N ASP A 300 32.22 -4.62 -21.78
CA ASP A 300 33.03 -3.45 -22.10
C ASP A 300 32.49 -2.12 -21.61
N ASP A 301 31.19 -2.01 -21.24
CA ASP A 301 30.59 -0.69 -20.94
C ASP A 301 30.60 -0.28 -19.45
N VAL A 302 30.94 -1.17 -18.55
CA VAL A 302 30.66 -1.01 -17.10
C VAL A 302 31.73 -0.19 -16.33
N SER A 303 32.88 0.12 -16.88
CA SER A 303 33.98 0.70 -16.06
C SER A 303 34.58 2.03 -16.52
N PHE A 304 34.00 2.76 -17.50
CA PHE A 304 34.80 3.75 -18.24
C PHE A 304 34.36 5.21 -18.22
N ILE A 305 33.48 5.62 -17.31
CA ILE A 305 33.16 7.06 -17.16
C ILE A 305 34.39 7.91 -16.79
N ASN A 306 35.49 7.27 -16.36
CA ASN A 306 36.75 7.93 -16.03
C ASN A 306 37.99 7.25 -16.66
N ASP A 307 37.84 6.39 -17.67
CA ASP A 307 38.99 5.74 -18.26
C ASP A 307 39.70 6.69 -19.24
N VAL A 308 40.95 7.00 -18.94
CA VAL A 308 41.72 7.97 -19.72
C VAL A 308 42.30 7.30 -20.94
N LEU A 309 41.96 7.82 -22.14
CA LEU A 309 42.62 7.43 -23.38
C LEU A 309 44.09 7.76 -23.29
N ILE A 310 44.97 6.76 -23.39
CA ILE A 310 46.43 6.94 -23.25
C ILE A 310 47.15 6.83 -24.59
N SER A 311 46.55 6.14 -25.58
CA SER A 311 47.19 5.98 -26.91
C SER A 311 46.13 5.69 -27.96
N LEU A 312 46.33 6.22 -29.16
CA LEU A 312 45.53 5.94 -30.36
C LEU A 312 46.48 5.43 -31.46
N LYS A 313 46.25 4.20 -31.94
CA LYS A 313 47.13 3.54 -32.90
C LYS A 313 46.38 3.09 -34.13
N ASP A 314 47.11 3.08 -35.25
CA ASP A 314 46.64 2.44 -36.50
C ASP A 314 46.88 0.91 -36.49
N ILE A 315 46.51 0.25 -37.59
CA ILE A 315 46.69 -1.21 -37.77
C ILE A 315 48.17 -1.63 -37.76
N TYR A 316 49.11 -0.72 -37.92
CA TYR A 316 50.53 -0.95 -37.87
C TYR A 316 51.18 -0.64 -36.53
N GLY A 317 50.33 -0.27 -35.54
CA GLY A 317 50.79 0.09 -34.16
C GLY A 317 51.41 1.49 -34.05
N ARG A 318 51.30 2.35 -35.05
CA ARG A 318 51.77 3.76 -35.06
C ARG A 318 50.80 4.66 -34.35
N GLU A 319 51.28 5.60 -33.56
CA GLU A 319 50.44 6.63 -32.96
C GLU A 319 49.87 7.58 -34.02
N VAL A 320 48.59 7.85 -33.92
CA VAL A 320 47.86 8.66 -34.90
C VAL A 320 46.89 9.62 -34.16
N SER A 321 46.38 10.62 -34.88
CA SER A 321 45.34 11.52 -34.37
C SER A 321 43.96 10.91 -34.59
N GLU A 322 42.94 11.41 -33.85
CA GLU A 322 41.54 10.96 -33.94
C GLU A 322 40.92 11.15 -35.34
N ASN A 323 41.49 12.02 -36.15
CA ASN A 323 41.05 12.27 -37.54
C ASN A 323 41.74 11.38 -38.58
N HIS A 324 42.53 10.42 -38.14
CA HIS A 324 43.19 9.51 -39.05
C HIS A 324 42.19 8.48 -39.61
N GLU A 325 42.12 8.37 -40.91
CA GLU A 325 41.22 7.43 -41.60
C GLU A 325 41.70 5.98 -41.47
N GLY A 326 40.69 5.08 -41.36
CA GLY A 326 40.94 3.64 -41.30
C GLY A 326 40.59 3.01 -39.96
N LEU A 327 41.10 1.82 -39.72
CA LEU A 327 40.87 1.08 -38.48
C LEU A 327 41.83 1.59 -37.41
N LEU A 328 41.28 2.10 -36.33
CA LEU A 328 42.01 2.66 -35.18
C LEU A 328 41.80 1.83 -33.93
N PHE A 329 42.83 1.82 -33.07
CA PHE A 329 42.80 1.19 -31.76
C PHE A 329 42.94 2.25 -30.69
N TYR A 330 41.87 2.47 -29.94
CA TYR A 330 41.84 3.38 -28.77
C TYR A 330 42.29 2.55 -27.57
N ILE A 331 43.41 2.93 -26.95
CA ILE A 331 44.01 2.21 -25.82
C ILE A 331 43.84 3.06 -24.58
N TYR A 332 43.18 2.52 -23.56
CA TYR A 332 42.84 3.20 -22.33
C TYR A 332 43.74 2.79 -21.18
N LYS A 333 43.79 3.63 -20.12
CA LYS A 333 44.61 3.40 -18.93
C LYS A 333 44.24 2.09 -18.19
N SER A 334 43.02 1.64 -18.28
CA SER A 334 42.57 0.35 -17.74
C SER A 334 43.15 -0.87 -18.46
N GLY A 335 43.77 -0.69 -19.64
CA GLY A 335 44.18 -1.76 -20.53
C GLY A 335 43.11 -2.13 -21.56
N LYS A 336 41.95 -1.50 -21.55
CA LYS A 336 40.94 -1.64 -22.59
C LYS A 336 41.47 -1.19 -23.93
N VAL A 337 41.11 -1.92 -25.01
CA VAL A 337 41.40 -1.56 -26.42
C VAL A 337 40.11 -1.57 -27.22
N GLU A 338 39.65 -0.41 -27.68
CA GLU A 338 38.53 -0.28 -28.61
C GLU A 338 39.02 -0.22 -30.04
N LYS A 339 38.25 -0.85 -30.94
CA LYS A 339 38.49 -0.75 -32.41
C LYS A 339 37.39 0.13 -33.02
N ARG A 340 37.80 1.16 -33.74
CA ARG A 340 36.88 2.04 -34.47
C ARG A 340 37.33 2.20 -35.91
N ILE A 341 36.41 2.26 -36.85
CA ILE A 341 36.68 2.57 -38.27
C ILE A 341 36.26 4.03 -38.51
N ILE A 342 37.24 4.84 -38.85
CA ILE A 342 36.97 6.24 -39.23
C ILE A 342 36.91 6.26 -40.76
N LEU A 343 35.77 6.65 -41.29
CA LEU A 343 35.52 6.80 -42.71
C LEU A 343 35.57 8.30 -43.07
N ASP A 344 36.06 8.60 -44.28
CA ASP A 344 36.03 9.94 -44.84
C ASP A 344 34.57 10.43 -44.98
N LYS A 345 34.32 11.72 -44.70
CA LYS A 345 33.01 12.35 -44.84
C LYS A 345 32.83 12.93 -46.24
#